data_be7df7bd4548a2a10895cce9a8d0c67a
#
_entry.id   be7df7bd4548a2a10895cce9a8d0c67a
#
_cell.length_a   1.000
_cell.length_b   1.000
_cell.length_c   1.000
_cell.angle_alpha   90.00
_cell.angle_beta   90.00
_cell.angle_gamma   90.00
#
_symmetry.space_group_name_H-M   'P 1'
#
loop_
_entity.id
_entity.type
_entity.pdbx_description
1 polymer ?
#
loop_
_entity_poly.entity_id
_entity_poly.type
_entity_poly.pdbx_seq_one_letter_code
_entity_poly.pdbx_strand_id
1 'polypeptide(L)'
;SSKIKISGIDVIDPSFGMEAIWIESHKQAEAESTGYMVVEPESVLATHFSRILFRNAGKLIGQDDVQSLLDNLSESAPQLVQSVIPKIVPLHSLTGVMRLFLDERVPISDLRQVLETLSGMNLTNMSIQDMSEALRPDLAGLLIQRLAPLNEPLPVITFSSGLEHMLINMVRQSGEEGLVLDNALAQKLITSLVQANEKIGAEGKQAALVVSPAIRRQISAIVRQHIEDIVVMGLSLIHI
;
A
#
# COMPACT_ATOMS: atom_id res chain seq x y z
N SER A 1 33.39 -11.32 5.25
CA SER A 1 33.69 -12.06 6.47
C SER A 1 32.64 -13.17 6.60
N SER A 2 33.12 -14.43 6.56
CA SER A 2 32.24 -15.59 6.79
C SER A 2 31.72 -15.52 8.23
N LYS A 3 30.42 -15.33 8.40
CA LYS A 3 29.79 -15.44 9.71
C LYS A 3 29.98 -16.87 10.22
N ILE A 4 30.36 -17.00 11.48
CA ILE A 4 30.44 -18.32 12.14
C ILE A 4 29.02 -18.87 12.15
N LYS A 5 28.81 -20.03 11.53
CA LYS A 5 27.47 -20.67 11.48
C LYS A 5 27.14 -21.27 12.84
N ILE A 6 26.03 -20.82 13.43
CA ILE A 6 25.52 -21.36 14.69
C ILE A 6 24.74 -22.65 14.40
N SER A 7 24.83 -23.61 15.32
CA SER A 7 24.07 -24.85 15.24
C SER A 7 22.60 -24.61 15.56
N GLY A 8 21.73 -24.91 14.62
CA GLY A 8 20.28 -24.76 14.72
C GLY A 8 19.58 -25.35 13.49
N ILE A 9 18.31 -25.02 13.31
CA ILE A 9 17.49 -25.46 12.17
C ILE A 9 17.40 -24.30 11.17
N ASP A 10 17.97 -24.49 9.99
CA ASP A 10 17.90 -23.51 8.90
C ASP A 10 16.43 -23.38 8.44
N VAL A 11 15.92 -22.15 8.37
CA VAL A 11 14.56 -21.81 7.97
C VAL A 11 14.54 -20.52 7.14
N ILE A 12 13.41 -20.26 6.53
CA ILE A 12 13.12 -18.94 5.93
C ILE A 12 12.16 -18.21 6.86
N ASP A 13 12.53 -17.02 7.29
CA ASP A 13 11.64 -16.17 8.09
C ASP A 13 10.35 -15.88 7.31
N PRO A 14 9.17 -16.23 7.87
CA PRO A 14 7.91 -16.09 7.17
C PRO A 14 7.49 -14.61 6.96
N SER A 15 8.07 -13.70 7.74
CA SER A 15 7.73 -12.28 7.68
C SER A 15 8.46 -11.57 6.54
N PHE A 16 9.75 -11.82 6.37
CA PHE A 16 10.61 -11.07 5.46
C PHE A 16 11.24 -11.92 4.36
N GLY A 17 11.05 -13.25 4.38
CA GLY A 17 11.63 -14.16 3.40
C GLY A 17 13.15 -14.27 3.48
N MET A 18 13.74 -13.86 4.60
CA MET A 18 15.18 -13.93 4.82
C MET A 18 15.60 -15.29 5.39
N GLU A 19 16.83 -15.70 5.09
CA GLU A 19 17.43 -16.87 5.75
C GLU A 19 17.57 -16.61 7.25
N ALA A 20 17.10 -17.56 8.06
CA ALA A 20 17.13 -17.52 9.51
C ALA A 20 17.47 -18.89 10.08
N ILE A 21 17.79 -18.95 11.35
CA ILE A 21 18.14 -20.18 12.06
C ILE A 21 17.35 -20.24 13.38
N TRP A 22 16.55 -21.27 13.57
CA TRP A 22 15.99 -21.56 14.89
C TRP A 22 17.07 -22.14 15.79
N ILE A 23 17.29 -21.51 16.92
CA ILE A 23 18.28 -21.93 17.93
C ILE A 23 17.58 -22.20 19.26
N GLU A 24 18.22 -23.00 20.11
CA GLU A 24 17.78 -23.19 21.49
C GLU A 24 18.07 -21.94 22.32
N SER A 25 17.22 -21.61 23.30
CA SER A 25 17.30 -20.38 24.10
C SER A 25 18.67 -20.18 24.76
N HIS A 26 19.34 -21.27 25.18
CA HIS A 26 20.65 -21.18 25.80
C HIS A 26 21.77 -20.71 24.86
N LYS A 27 21.54 -20.70 23.53
CA LYS A 27 22.51 -20.24 22.53
C LYS A 27 22.34 -18.76 22.16
N GLN A 28 21.39 -18.04 22.77
CA GLN A 28 21.12 -16.65 22.47
C GLN A 28 22.37 -15.78 22.59
N ALA A 29 23.06 -15.85 23.73
CA ALA A 29 24.26 -15.05 23.98
C ALA A 29 25.41 -15.36 22.99
N GLU A 30 25.54 -16.61 22.56
CA GLU A 30 26.50 -17.03 21.53
C GLU A 30 26.12 -16.43 20.18
N ALA A 31 24.83 -16.47 19.81
CA ALA A 31 24.31 -15.90 18.57
C ALA A 31 24.58 -14.40 18.49
N GLU A 32 24.22 -13.67 19.54
CA GLU A 32 24.41 -12.21 19.61
C GLU A 32 25.91 -11.85 19.52
N SER A 33 26.78 -12.59 20.21
CA SER A 33 28.24 -12.35 20.19
C SER A 33 28.87 -12.58 18.81
N THR A 34 28.27 -13.43 17.98
CA THR A 34 28.72 -13.71 16.61
C THR A 34 28.03 -12.82 15.54
N GLY A 35 27.25 -11.84 16.00
CA GLY A 35 26.67 -10.81 15.13
C GLY A 35 25.34 -11.21 14.48
N TYR A 36 24.64 -12.19 15.03
CA TYR A 36 23.24 -12.47 14.67
C TYR A 36 22.29 -11.55 15.44
N MET A 37 21.23 -11.13 14.78
CA MET A 37 20.07 -10.54 15.45
C MET A 37 19.19 -11.67 15.96
N VAL A 38 18.99 -11.74 17.26
CA VAL A 38 18.11 -12.74 17.89
C VAL A 38 16.73 -12.14 18.13
N VAL A 39 15.70 -12.86 17.76
CA VAL A 39 14.30 -12.43 17.88
C VAL A 39 13.51 -13.55 18.54
N GLU A 40 12.70 -13.22 19.53
CA GLU A 40 11.82 -14.15 20.22
C GLU A 40 10.75 -14.72 19.27
N PRO A 41 10.37 -16.00 19.41
CA PRO A 41 9.36 -16.66 18.57
C PRO A 41 8.02 -15.91 18.55
N GLU A 42 7.59 -15.36 19.68
CA GLU A 42 6.35 -14.58 19.80
C GLU A 42 6.40 -13.32 18.95
N SER A 43 7.54 -12.67 18.88
CA SER A 43 7.75 -11.48 18.03
C SER A 43 7.71 -11.83 16.55
N VAL A 44 8.26 -12.99 16.15
CA VAL A 44 8.17 -13.50 14.78
C VAL A 44 6.70 -13.77 14.41
N LEU A 45 5.95 -14.45 15.30
CA LEU A 45 4.54 -14.74 15.10
C LEU A 45 3.71 -13.45 14.99
N ALA A 46 3.91 -12.51 15.92
CA ALA A 46 3.18 -11.23 15.93
C ALA A 46 3.44 -10.43 14.66
N THR A 47 4.70 -10.38 14.21
CA THR A 47 5.09 -9.68 12.98
C THR A 47 4.48 -10.34 11.76
N HIS A 48 4.56 -11.66 11.66
CA HIS A 48 3.98 -12.42 10.55
C HIS A 48 2.46 -12.26 10.48
N PHE A 49 1.79 -12.39 11.62
CA PHE A 49 0.34 -12.21 11.72
C PHE A 49 -0.08 -10.78 11.33
N SER A 50 0.62 -9.76 11.82
CA SER A 50 0.38 -8.36 11.44
C SER A 50 0.52 -8.16 9.93
N ARG A 51 1.54 -8.73 9.30
CA ARG A 51 1.71 -8.64 7.83
C ARG A 51 0.57 -9.31 7.07
N ILE A 52 0.10 -10.49 7.53
CA ILE A 52 -1.06 -11.16 6.92
C ILE A 52 -2.31 -10.29 7.04
N LEU A 53 -2.55 -9.68 8.21
CA LEU A 53 -3.69 -8.78 8.42
C LEU A 53 -3.62 -7.56 7.49
N PHE A 54 -2.48 -6.88 7.43
CA PHE A 54 -2.31 -5.72 6.54
C PHE A 54 -2.46 -6.08 5.06
N ARG A 55 -1.94 -7.24 4.63
CA ARG A 55 -2.07 -7.71 3.25
C ARG A 55 -3.53 -7.99 2.86
N ASN A 56 -4.36 -8.38 3.81
CA ASN A 56 -5.74 -8.76 3.59
C ASN A 56 -6.75 -7.76 4.19
N ALA A 57 -6.30 -6.59 4.62
CA ALA A 57 -7.14 -5.63 5.33
C ALA A 57 -8.42 -5.27 4.57
N GLY A 58 -8.33 -5.07 3.25
CA GLY A 58 -9.52 -4.82 2.42
C GLY A 58 -10.52 -5.97 2.36
N LYS A 59 -10.07 -7.23 2.59
CA LYS A 59 -10.98 -8.39 2.65
C LYS A 59 -11.65 -8.54 4.02
N LEU A 60 -11.04 -8.00 5.07
CA LEU A 60 -11.51 -8.13 6.44
C LEU A 60 -12.61 -7.11 6.77
N ILE A 61 -12.61 -5.93 6.14
CA ILE A 61 -13.61 -4.90 6.40
C ILE A 61 -14.94 -5.22 5.70
N GLY A 62 -16.01 -5.20 6.46
CA GLY A 62 -17.40 -5.36 5.99
C GLY A 62 -18.21 -4.08 6.08
N GLN A 63 -19.50 -4.14 5.66
CA GLN A 63 -20.40 -3.00 5.77
C GLN A 63 -20.71 -2.65 7.23
N ASP A 64 -20.77 -3.64 8.12
CA ASP A 64 -21.03 -3.42 9.54
C ASP A 64 -19.87 -2.67 10.21
N ASP A 65 -18.63 -2.95 9.81
CA ASP A 65 -17.45 -2.22 10.29
C ASP A 65 -17.49 -0.76 9.83
N VAL A 66 -17.81 -0.54 8.55
CA VAL A 66 -17.94 0.82 8.00
C VAL A 66 -19.12 1.56 8.65
N GLN A 67 -20.23 0.88 8.90
CA GLN A 67 -21.37 1.47 9.63
C GLN A 67 -20.94 1.91 11.04
N SER A 68 -20.19 1.08 11.76
CA SER A 68 -19.68 1.41 13.09
C SER A 68 -18.75 2.64 13.08
N LEU A 69 -17.93 2.78 12.03
CA LEU A 69 -17.11 3.98 11.84
C LEU A 69 -17.95 5.23 11.55
N LEU A 70 -19.03 5.10 10.78
CA LEU A 70 -19.98 6.18 10.50
C LEU A 70 -20.75 6.58 11.76
N ASP A 71 -21.15 5.63 12.59
CA ASP A 71 -21.86 5.88 13.84
C ASP A 71 -20.98 6.68 14.79
N ASN A 72 -19.70 6.30 14.94
CA ASN A 72 -18.71 7.05 15.71
C ASN A 72 -18.50 8.48 15.16
N LEU A 73 -18.40 8.64 13.83
CA LEU A 73 -18.26 9.96 13.22
C LEU A 73 -19.55 10.79 13.43
N SER A 74 -20.71 10.15 13.43
CA SER A 74 -21.99 10.81 13.60
C SER A 74 -22.15 11.49 14.97
N GLU A 75 -21.41 11.06 16.00
CA GLU A 75 -21.38 11.74 17.30
C GLU A 75 -20.87 13.18 17.18
N SER A 76 -19.89 13.43 16.30
CA SER A 76 -19.29 14.75 16.11
C SER A 76 -19.74 15.46 14.83
N ALA A 77 -20.22 14.75 13.81
CA ALA A 77 -20.61 15.30 12.52
C ALA A 77 -21.88 14.64 11.94
N PRO A 78 -23.03 14.69 12.68
CA PRO A 78 -24.23 13.99 12.26
C PRO A 78 -24.78 14.48 10.92
N GLN A 79 -24.72 15.78 10.65
CA GLN A 79 -25.22 16.37 9.42
C GLN A 79 -24.41 15.91 8.19
N LEU A 80 -23.09 15.80 8.31
CA LEU A 80 -22.23 15.31 7.25
C LEU A 80 -22.59 13.87 6.89
N VAL A 81 -22.65 12.98 7.88
CA VAL A 81 -22.99 11.57 7.66
C VAL A 81 -24.35 11.44 6.99
N GLN A 82 -25.39 12.11 7.52
CA GLN A 82 -26.76 12.03 6.99
C GLN A 82 -26.90 12.66 5.60
N SER A 83 -26.08 13.63 5.25
CA SER A 83 -26.13 14.26 3.92
C SER A 83 -25.47 13.39 2.84
N VAL A 84 -24.47 12.58 3.21
CA VAL A 84 -23.70 11.76 2.27
C VAL A 84 -24.23 10.32 2.20
N ILE A 85 -24.47 9.70 3.34
CA ILE A 85 -24.88 8.28 3.41
C ILE A 85 -26.37 8.18 3.84
N PRO A 86 -27.19 7.47 3.12
CA PRO A 86 -26.99 6.83 1.81
C PRO A 86 -27.34 7.74 0.62
N LYS A 87 -27.58 9.02 0.83
CA LYS A 87 -28.19 9.93 -0.17
C LYS A 87 -27.32 10.15 -1.41
N ILE A 88 -26.03 10.36 -1.21
CA ILE A 88 -25.06 10.61 -2.28
C ILE A 88 -24.30 9.32 -2.60
N VAL A 89 -23.86 8.60 -1.54
CA VAL A 89 -23.07 7.38 -1.65
C VAL A 89 -23.75 6.26 -0.86
N PRO A 90 -24.15 5.16 -1.51
CA PRO A 90 -24.62 3.97 -0.79
C PRO A 90 -23.52 3.38 0.10
N LEU A 91 -23.89 2.79 1.24
CA LEU A 91 -22.96 2.19 2.18
C LEU A 91 -22.04 1.15 1.53
N HIS A 92 -22.57 0.31 0.63
CA HIS A 92 -21.77 -0.68 -0.09
C HIS A 92 -20.71 -0.06 -0.98
N SER A 93 -20.98 1.10 -1.59
CA SER A 93 -20.02 1.82 -2.43
C SER A 93 -18.90 2.41 -1.58
N LEU A 94 -19.22 3.05 -0.44
CA LEU A 94 -18.23 3.53 0.52
C LEU A 94 -17.36 2.37 1.03
N THR A 95 -17.98 1.24 1.39
CA THR A 95 -17.23 0.03 1.80
C THR A 95 -16.28 -0.44 0.72
N GLY A 96 -16.72 -0.43 -0.54
CA GLY A 96 -15.87 -0.78 -1.68
C GLY A 96 -14.67 0.15 -1.86
N VAL A 97 -14.87 1.46 -1.73
CA VAL A 97 -13.79 2.46 -1.76
C VAL A 97 -12.79 2.23 -0.62
N MET A 98 -13.28 2.00 0.61
CA MET A 98 -12.42 1.76 1.76
C MET A 98 -11.59 0.46 1.60
N ARG A 99 -12.18 -0.59 1.02
CA ARG A 99 -11.46 -1.83 0.68
C ARG A 99 -10.31 -1.57 -0.30
N LEU A 100 -10.56 -0.80 -1.36
CA LEU A 100 -9.52 -0.43 -2.32
C LEU A 100 -8.40 0.38 -1.66
N PHE A 101 -8.74 1.30 -0.77
CA PHE A 101 -7.73 2.07 -0.03
C PHE A 101 -6.89 1.18 0.87
N LEU A 102 -7.51 0.28 1.64
CA LEU A 102 -6.79 -0.66 2.50
C LEU A 102 -5.89 -1.61 1.71
N ASP A 103 -6.37 -2.13 0.57
CA ASP A 103 -5.58 -2.98 -0.31
C ASP A 103 -4.34 -2.27 -0.86
N GLU A 104 -4.40 -0.95 -1.02
CA GLU A 104 -3.30 -0.11 -1.47
C GLU A 104 -2.60 0.63 -0.34
N ARG A 105 -2.89 0.27 0.92
CA ARG A 105 -2.31 0.86 2.13
C ARG A 105 -2.53 2.37 2.27
N VAL A 106 -3.57 2.89 1.63
CA VAL A 106 -3.99 4.28 1.83
C VAL A 106 -4.68 4.40 3.20
N PRO A 107 -4.28 5.36 4.05
CA PRO A 107 -4.92 5.56 5.34
C PRO A 107 -6.41 5.92 5.18
N ILE A 108 -7.27 5.25 5.95
CA ILE A 108 -8.71 5.53 6.03
C ILE A 108 -9.11 6.15 7.37
N SER A 109 -8.13 6.59 8.14
CA SER A 109 -8.34 7.14 9.50
C SER A 109 -9.12 8.45 9.51
N ASP A 110 -9.08 9.21 8.44
CA ASP A 110 -9.83 10.45 8.30
C ASP A 110 -11.10 10.26 7.45
N LEU A 111 -12.07 9.54 8.03
CA LEU A 111 -13.37 9.30 7.39
C LEU A 111 -14.14 10.62 7.17
N ARG A 112 -13.94 11.65 8.02
CA ARG A 112 -14.53 12.97 7.83
C ARG A 112 -14.09 13.57 6.50
N GLN A 113 -12.79 13.63 6.24
CA GLN A 113 -12.23 14.14 4.99
C GLN A 113 -12.79 13.40 3.77
N VAL A 114 -12.86 12.05 3.86
CA VAL A 114 -13.45 11.23 2.78
C VAL A 114 -14.90 11.64 2.49
N LEU A 115 -15.74 11.79 3.52
CA LEU A 115 -17.14 12.18 3.33
C LEU A 115 -17.29 13.63 2.84
N GLU A 116 -16.49 14.56 3.34
CA GLU A 116 -16.48 15.95 2.88
C GLU A 116 -16.14 16.03 1.39
N THR A 117 -15.11 15.32 0.95
CA THR A 117 -14.74 15.25 -0.47
C THR A 117 -15.84 14.62 -1.32
N LEU A 118 -16.41 13.48 -0.89
CA LEU A 118 -17.52 12.83 -1.59
C LEU A 118 -18.76 13.73 -1.70
N SER A 119 -19.04 14.55 -0.69
CA SER A 119 -20.18 15.47 -0.70
C SER A 119 -20.10 16.55 -1.79
N GLY A 120 -18.88 16.92 -2.18
CA GLY A 120 -18.62 17.93 -3.23
C GLY A 120 -18.47 17.36 -4.64
N MET A 121 -18.47 16.05 -4.81
CA MET A 121 -18.24 15.41 -6.11
C MET A 121 -19.54 15.13 -6.86
N ASN A 122 -19.47 15.16 -8.18
CA ASN A 122 -20.51 14.59 -9.04
C ASN A 122 -20.24 13.10 -9.23
N LEU A 123 -20.94 12.27 -8.47
CA LEU A 123 -20.75 10.80 -8.44
C LEU A 123 -21.64 10.06 -9.44
N THR A 124 -22.38 10.77 -10.28
CA THR A 124 -23.29 10.16 -11.27
C THR A 124 -22.49 9.25 -12.21
N ASN A 125 -22.86 7.96 -12.24
CA ASN A 125 -22.22 6.93 -13.07
C ASN A 125 -20.74 6.66 -12.76
N MET A 126 -20.22 7.09 -11.60
CA MET A 126 -18.87 6.72 -11.19
C MET A 126 -18.81 5.29 -10.64
N SER A 127 -17.84 4.52 -11.10
CA SER A 127 -17.52 3.24 -10.48
C SER A 127 -16.85 3.43 -9.11
N ILE A 128 -16.84 2.37 -8.30
CA ILE A 128 -16.10 2.38 -7.00
C ILE A 128 -14.62 2.70 -7.23
N GLN A 129 -14.05 2.20 -8.31
CA GLN A 129 -12.67 2.46 -8.71
C GLN A 129 -12.44 3.94 -9.04
N ASP A 130 -13.34 4.55 -9.81
CA ASP A 130 -13.24 5.97 -10.18
C ASP A 130 -13.42 6.88 -8.96
N MET A 131 -14.36 6.55 -8.06
CA MET A 131 -14.50 7.25 -6.78
C MET A 131 -13.21 7.16 -5.95
N SER A 132 -12.60 5.98 -5.88
CA SER A 132 -11.33 5.78 -5.17
C SER A 132 -10.20 6.64 -5.76
N GLU A 133 -10.08 6.71 -7.10
CA GLU A 133 -9.06 7.55 -7.74
C GLU A 133 -9.33 9.04 -7.51
N ALA A 134 -10.59 9.47 -7.59
CA ALA A 134 -10.98 10.87 -7.41
C ALA A 134 -10.76 11.38 -5.96
N LEU A 135 -10.84 10.50 -4.96
CA LEU A 135 -10.57 10.83 -3.56
C LEU A 135 -9.07 10.96 -3.21
N ARG A 136 -8.20 10.33 -4.00
CA ARG A 136 -6.77 10.26 -3.66
C ARG A 136 -6.07 11.60 -3.50
N PRO A 137 -6.34 12.63 -4.33
CA PRO A 137 -5.71 13.94 -4.15
C PRO A 137 -5.92 14.53 -2.76
N ASP A 138 -7.11 14.39 -2.19
CA ASP A 138 -7.45 14.94 -0.88
C ASP A 138 -6.82 14.14 0.28
N LEU A 139 -6.45 12.89 0.03
CA LEU A 139 -5.77 12.02 0.99
C LEU A 139 -4.23 12.02 0.82
N ALA A 140 -3.72 12.76 -0.15
CA ALA A 140 -2.28 12.78 -0.48
C ALA A 140 -1.41 13.18 0.71
N GLY A 141 -1.83 14.20 1.48
CA GLY A 141 -1.10 14.66 2.65
C GLY A 141 -0.93 13.57 3.70
N LEU A 142 -1.98 12.81 4.00
CA LEU A 142 -1.94 11.68 4.94
C LEU A 142 -1.02 10.56 4.44
N LEU A 143 -1.07 10.28 3.14
CA LEU A 143 -0.26 9.25 2.53
C LEU A 143 1.22 9.61 2.56
N ILE A 144 1.57 10.86 2.23
CA ILE A 144 2.96 11.35 2.27
C ILE A 144 3.51 11.36 3.69
N GLN A 145 2.74 11.83 4.68
CA GLN A 145 3.14 11.82 6.10
C GLN A 145 3.43 10.42 6.63
N ARG A 146 2.74 9.41 6.11
CA ARG A 146 3.00 8.01 6.46
C ARG A 146 4.31 7.49 5.88
N LEU A 147 4.70 7.95 4.69
CA LEU A 147 5.89 7.46 3.97
C LEU A 147 7.18 8.17 4.40
N ALA A 148 7.09 9.43 4.77
CA ALA A 148 8.24 10.23 5.18
C ALA A 148 7.87 11.23 6.29
N PRO A 149 8.79 11.49 7.25
CA PRO A 149 8.64 12.57 8.19
C PRO A 149 8.49 13.93 7.48
N LEU A 150 7.72 14.86 8.07
CA LEU A 150 7.43 16.17 7.48
C LEU A 150 8.66 17.00 7.06
N ASN A 151 9.81 16.74 7.67
CA ASN A 151 11.05 17.48 7.44
C ASN A 151 12.04 16.73 6.54
N GLU A 152 11.65 15.58 5.99
CA GLU A 152 12.50 14.78 5.12
C GLU A 152 11.89 14.66 3.72
N PRO A 153 12.73 14.71 2.66
CA PRO A 153 12.24 14.48 1.31
C PRO A 153 11.78 13.03 1.15
N LEU A 154 10.60 12.84 0.58
CA LEU A 154 10.11 11.51 0.19
C LEU A 154 10.92 11.01 -1.01
N PRO A 155 11.63 9.87 -0.91
CA PRO A 155 12.26 9.24 -2.06
C PRO A 155 11.21 8.78 -3.07
N VAL A 156 11.40 9.14 -4.34
CA VAL A 156 10.48 8.74 -5.40
C VAL A 156 11.19 7.92 -6.47
N ILE A 157 10.50 6.91 -6.98
CA ILE A 157 10.85 6.15 -8.17
C ILE A 157 9.93 6.63 -9.28
N THR A 158 10.44 6.88 -10.46
CA THR A 158 9.67 7.26 -11.64
C THR A 158 10.06 6.41 -12.83
N PHE A 159 9.15 6.27 -13.79
CA PHE A 159 9.49 5.68 -15.09
C PHE A 159 10.20 6.69 -15.98
N SER A 160 11.01 6.21 -16.91
CA SER A 160 11.48 7.05 -18.00
C SER A 160 10.29 7.52 -18.84
N SER A 161 10.38 8.71 -19.42
CA SER A 161 9.31 9.28 -20.23
C SER A 161 8.88 8.35 -21.38
N GLY A 162 9.82 7.66 -22.02
CA GLY A 162 9.53 6.69 -23.07
C GLY A 162 8.70 5.49 -22.59
N LEU A 163 9.05 4.91 -21.44
CA LEU A 163 8.30 3.82 -20.83
C LEU A 163 6.90 4.28 -20.41
N GLU A 164 6.81 5.43 -19.77
CA GLU A 164 5.52 5.96 -19.30
C GLU A 164 4.56 6.22 -20.46
N HIS A 165 5.02 6.88 -21.54
CA HIS A 165 4.21 7.08 -22.74
C HIS A 165 3.76 5.76 -23.39
N MET A 166 4.64 4.76 -23.46
CA MET A 166 4.28 3.45 -23.96
C MET A 166 3.17 2.81 -23.13
N LEU A 167 3.30 2.82 -21.79
CA LEU A 167 2.28 2.25 -20.89
C LEU A 167 0.95 3.00 -20.98
N ILE A 168 0.95 4.34 -21.09
CA ILE A 168 -0.25 5.14 -21.29
C ILE A 168 -0.96 4.74 -22.61
N ASN A 169 -0.21 4.58 -23.68
CA ASN A 169 -0.78 4.18 -24.96
C ASN A 169 -1.37 2.76 -24.91
N MET A 170 -0.70 1.83 -24.22
CA MET A 170 -1.23 0.48 -24.01
C MET A 170 -2.56 0.49 -23.25
N VAL A 171 -2.66 1.25 -22.17
CA VAL A 171 -3.92 1.39 -21.40
C VAL A 171 -5.03 2.00 -22.26
N ARG A 172 -4.72 3.02 -23.06
CA ARG A 172 -5.71 3.64 -23.96
C ARG A 172 -6.22 2.67 -25.04
N GLN A 173 -5.36 1.80 -25.54
CA GLN A 173 -5.72 0.81 -26.59
C GLN A 173 -6.49 -0.38 -26.02
N SER A 174 -6.20 -0.79 -24.77
CA SER A 174 -6.83 -1.96 -24.15
C SER A 174 -8.25 -1.69 -23.61
N GLY A 175 -8.66 -0.42 -23.49
CA GLY A 175 -9.98 -0.05 -22.97
C GLY A 175 -10.27 -0.66 -21.60
N GLU A 176 -11.36 -1.43 -21.47
CA GLU A 176 -11.77 -2.04 -20.21
C GLU A 176 -10.90 -3.24 -19.77
N GLU A 177 -10.15 -3.86 -20.68
CA GLU A 177 -9.29 -5.00 -20.37
C GLU A 177 -8.09 -4.61 -19.48
N GLY A 178 -7.81 -3.32 -19.36
CA GLY A 178 -6.73 -2.80 -18.55
C GLY A 178 -5.35 -2.98 -19.17
N LEU A 179 -4.30 -2.85 -18.36
CA LEU A 179 -2.91 -2.96 -18.84
C LEU A 179 -2.49 -4.42 -18.92
N VAL A 180 -2.35 -4.92 -20.14
CA VAL A 180 -1.81 -6.24 -20.43
C VAL A 180 -0.35 -6.09 -20.88
N LEU A 181 0.57 -6.53 -20.04
CA LEU A 181 2.00 -6.55 -20.34
C LEU A 181 2.40 -7.94 -20.82
N ASP A 182 3.28 -8.01 -21.82
CA ASP A 182 3.94 -9.28 -22.11
C ASP A 182 4.85 -9.69 -20.94
N ASN A 183 5.10 -10.99 -20.80
CA ASN A 183 5.84 -11.54 -19.67
C ASN A 183 7.26 -10.95 -19.55
N ALA A 184 7.94 -10.67 -20.67
CA ALA A 184 9.30 -10.15 -20.66
C ALA A 184 9.33 -8.71 -20.14
N LEU A 185 8.40 -7.86 -20.60
CA LEU A 185 8.27 -6.47 -20.15
C LEU A 185 7.84 -6.42 -18.69
N ALA A 186 6.85 -7.23 -18.28
CA ALA A 186 6.39 -7.31 -16.90
C ALA A 186 7.53 -7.70 -15.95
N GLN A 187 8.28 -8.75 -16.30
CA GLN A 187 9.40 -9.22 -15.49
C GLN A 187 10.53 -8.18 -15.40
N LYS A 188 10.87 -7.52 -16.51
CA LYS A 188 11.89 -6.46 -16.52
C LYS A 188 11.45 -5.27 -15.66
N LEU A 189 10.21 -4.87 -15.76
CA LEU A 189 9.63 -3.77 -14.97
C LEU A 189 9.70 -4.09 -13.48
N ILE A 190 9.22 -5.26 -13.07
CA ILE A 190 9.21 -5.68 -11.66
C ILE A 190 10.63 -5.82 -11.12
N THR A 191 11.54 -6.46 -11.86
CA THR A 191 12.94 -6.60 -11.43
C THR A 191 13.61 -5.24 -11.22
N SER A 192 13.39 -4.29 -12.12
CA SER A 192 13.96 -2.94 -12.00
C SER A 192 13.36 -2.18 -10.80
N LEU A 193 12.05 -2.33 -10.54
CA LEU A 193 11.39 -1.72 -9.39
C LEU A 193 11.87 -2.32 -8.07
N VAL A 194 12.01 -3.65 -8.00
CA VAL A 194 12.57 -4.33 -6.82
C VAL A 194 13.96 -3.79 -6.49
N GLN A 195 14.86 -3.75 -7.48
CA GLN A 195 16.22 -3.23 -7.30
C GLN A 195 16.24 -1.77 -6.83
N ALA A 196 15.38 -0.93 -7.42
CA ALA A 196 15.28 0.48 -7.03
C ALA A 196 14.74 0.63 -5.59
N ASN A 197 13.74 -0.15 -5.23
CA ASN A 197 13.14 -0.15 -3.89
C ASN A 197 14.12 -0.66 -2.83
N GLU A 198 14.84 -1.75 -3.11
CA GLU A 198 15.88 -2.29 -2.22
C GLU A 198 17.01 -1.30 -1.97
N LYS A 199 17.44 -0.57 -3.00
CA LYS A 199 18.47 0.46 -2.88
C LYS A 199 18.05 1.57 -1.92
N ILE A 200 16.79 2.04 -1.99
CA ILE A 200 16.26 3.07 -1.10
C ILE A 200 16.02 2.49 0.30
N GLY A 201 15.52 1.25 0.38
CA GLY A 201 15.32 0.54 1.64
C GLY A 201 16.61 0.30 2.42
N ALA A 202 17.75 0.10 1.75
CA ALA A 202 19.07 -0.02 2.38
C ALA A 202 19.50 1.27 3.12
N GLU A 203 18.90 2.43 2.76
CA GLU A 203 19.09 3.70 3.47
C GLU A 203 18.09 3.88 4.64
N GLY A 204 17.26 2.87 4.94
CA GLY A 204 16.22 2.94 5.96
C GLY A 204 15.02 3.79 5.56
N LYS A 205 14.84 4.07 4.27
CA LYS A 205 13.76 4.89 3.73
C LYS A 205 12.75 4.06 2.96
N GLN A 206 11.52 4.54 2.90
CA GLN A 206 10.47 3.97 2.05
C GLN A 206 10.27 4.84 0.81
N ALA A 207 10.22 4.20 -0.36
CA ALA A 207 9.99 4.89 -1.63
C ALA A 207 8.52 4.92 -2.01
N ALA A 208 8.11 5.96 -2.76
CA ALA A 208 6.88 5.97 -3.52
C ALA A 208 7.18 5.82 -5.03
N LEU A 209 6.41 4.98 -5.73
CA LEU A 209 6.42 4.95 -7.18
C LEU A 209 5.44 6.00 -7.70
N VAL A 210 5.95 6.99 -8.41
CA VAL A 210 5.16 8.08 -8.96
C VAL A 210 5.00 7.90 -10.46
N VAL A 211 3.74 7.87 -10.91
CA VAL A 211 3.38 7.64 -12.31
C VAL A 211 2.27 8.58 -12.76
N SER A 212 2.03 8.68 -14.06
CA SER A 212 0.87 9.38 -14.59
C SER A 212 -0.44 8.84 -14.00
N PRO A 213 -1.40 9.70 -13.63
CA PRO A 213 -2.71 9.27 -13.14
C PRO A 213 -3.41 8.29 -14.09
N ALA A 214 -3.17 8.43 -15.39
CA ALA A 214 -3.77 7.58 -16.42
C ALA A 214 -3.43 6.09 -16.30
N ILE A 215 -2.30 5.75 -15.69
CA ILE A 215 -1.81 4.36 -15.54
C ILE A 215 -1.67 3.93 -14.07
N ARG A 216 -1.91 4.84 -13.10
CA ARG A 216 -1.65 4.59 -11.69
C ARG A 216 -2.33 3.31 -11.18
N ARG A 217 -3.62 3.17 -11.46
CA ARG A 217 -4.42 2.03 -10.99
C ARG A 217 -3.89 0.70 -11.50
N GLN A 218 -3.60 0.62 -12.80
CA GLN A 218 -3.09 -0.58 -13.45
C GLN A 218 -1.69 -0.94 -12.96
N ILE A 219 -0.83 0.04 -12.83
CA ILE A 219 0.52 -0.16 -12.29
C ILE A 219 0.45 -0.60 -10.82
N SER A 220 -0.41 0.01 -10.00
CA SER A 220 -0.61 -0.41 -8.62
C SER A 220 -1.06 -1.88 -8.52
N ALA A 221 -1.99 -2.30 -9.37
CA ALA A 221 -2.47 -3.68 -9.39
C ALA A 221 -1.35 -4.71 -9.71
N ILE A 222 -0.44 -4.35 -10.61
CA ILE A 222 0.71 -5.20 -10.98
C ILE A 222 1.76 -5.20 -9.86
N VAL A 223 2.14 -4.02 -9.38
CA VAL A 223 3.26 -3.84 -8.44
C VAL A 223 2.97 -4.52 -7.11
N ARG A 224 1.79 -4.36 -6.54
CA ARG A 224 1.43 -4.93 -5.22
C ARG A 224 1.41 -6.46 -5.17
N GLN A 225 1.37 -7.13 -6.33
CA GLN A 225 1.50 -8.59 -6.40
C GLN A 225 2.93 -9.07 -6.16
N HIS A 226 3.91 -8.19 -6.36
CA HIS A 226 5.33 -8.51 -6.34
C HIS A 226 6.13 -7.73 -5.29
N ILE A 227 5.72 -6.50 -4.97
CA ILE A 227 6.41 -5.60 -4.04
C ILE A 227 5.39 -5.07 -3.03
N GLU A 228 5.50 -5.53 -1.78
CA GLU A 228 4.50 -5.22 -0.75
C GLU A 228 4.60 -3.80 -0.20
N ASP A 229 5.82 -3.25 -0.13
CA ASP A 229 6.09 -2.04 0.63
C ASP A 229 6.20 -0.78 -0.23
N ILE A 230 5.89 -0.85 -1.53
CA ILE A 230 5.89 0.31 -2.41
C ILE A 230 4.46 0.85 -2.59
N VAL A 231 4.31 2.14 -2.39
CA VAL A 231 3.05 2.85 -2.63
C VAL A 231 3.10 3.49 -4.01
N VAL A 232 2.04 3.28 -4.81
CA VAL A 232 1.93 3.86 -6.16
C VAL A 232 1.06 5.12 -6.12
N MET A 233 1.65 6.26 -6.47
CA MET A 233 1.02 7.58 -6.43
C MET A 233 0.87 8.15 -7.84
N GLY A 234 -0.19 8.90 -8.07
CA GLY A 234 -0.35 9.70 -9.28
C GLY A 234 0.47 10.99 -9.20
N LEU A 235 1.03 11.44 -10.32
CA LEU A 235 1.81 12.69 -10.38
C LEU A 235 1.02 13.92 -9.90
N SER A 236 -0.31 13.91 -10.04
CA SER A 236 -1.20 14.96 -9.54
C SER A 236 -1.16 15.16 -8.01
N LEU A 237 -0.65 14.17 -7.25
CA LEU A 237 -0.54 14.22 -5.80
C LEU A 237 0.71 14.99 -5.30
N ILE A 238 1.63 15.34 -6.20
CA ILE A 238 2.93 15.95 -5.84
C ILE A 238 2.92 17.48 -6.02
N HIS A 239 1.89 18.03 -6.63
CA HIS A 239 1.71 19.47 -6.78
C HIS A 239 1.01 20.09 -5.54
N ILE A 240 1.59 19.86 -4.37
CA ILE A 240 1.21 20.53 -3.13
C ILE A 240 2.32 21.50 -2.72
#